data_f3c5445e037745241272a04ceaad4dca
#
_entry.id   f3c5445e037745241272a04ceaad4dca
#
_cell.length_a   1.000
_cell.length_b   1.000
_cell.length_c   1.000
_cell.angle_alpha   90.00
_cell.angle_beta   90.00
_cell.angle_gamma   90.00
#
_symmetry.space_group_name_H-M   'P 1'
#
loop_
_entity.id
_entity.type
_entity.pdbx_description
1 polymer ?
#
loop_
_entity_poly.entity_id
_entity_poly.type
_entity_poly.pdbx_seq_one_letter_code
_entity_poly.pdbx_strand_id
1 'polypeptide(L)'
;MRVGVMCNAPGELWGWARPVVHELKKHGHEVLLWLLECPYASGRERDVALRFGCRVAGPYNPVYAFNSLSKEKVDCVIQLGGDVFWGKLLAKKSPLYCYTYGFKSGLGKCHTVFTAYEKMKLEIKNAFVIGDLVKDALKLDLGQEKHPEELGVWSNYSGNRVMFLPGSRENIRSKSFYLIQEIVKILIQEWGNFKPVVLFPPFADDSELTLWNESNLNPLRLGAGIVMPQADYIVTQPGTNTLEMMHSGSAGLVLAPTSFLKEIPVSGIGGLITRIPLLGLKLKEYVLRRKLSRLKGYVSWPNRLGNTSILDELVGDVSPGDAARKITEALSDKGKLALIKSKLLDLSTQGEHSESVSASEKLCNFIDKSNP
;
A
#
# COMPACT_ATOMS: atom_id res chain seq x y z
N MET A 1 17.27 -20.14 11.23
CA MET A 1 17.82 -18.84 11.70
C MET A 1 16.74 -18.03 12.40
N ARG A 2 17.14 -17.06 13.19
CA ARG A 2 16.26 -16.04 13.77
C ARG A 2 16.36 -14.75 12.95
N VAL A 3 15.30 -14.43 12.22
CA VAL A 3 15.27 -13.30 11.28
C VAL A 3 14.46 -12.14 11.86
N GLY A 4 15.09 -10.96 11.94
CA GLY A 4 14.41 -9.72 12.29
C GLY A 4 13.77 -9.08 11.05
N VAL A 5 12.48 -8.84 11.06
CA VAL A 5 11.78 -8.12 9.99
C VAL A 5 11.28 -6.78 10.54
N MET A 6 11.66 -5.68 9.92
CA MET A 6 11.28 -4.33 10.35
C MET A 6 10.40 -3.63 9.34
N CYS A 7 9.28 -3.08 9.79
CA CYS A 7 8.42 -2.23 8.98
C CYS A 7 7.77 -1.14 9.84
N ASN A 8 7.17 -0.12 9.22
CA ASN A 8 6.59 1.01 9.95
C ASN A 8 5.19 1.44 9.49
N ALA A 9 4.83 1.30 8.25
CA ALA A 9 3.55 1.80 7.74
C ALA A 9 2.54 0.67 7.48
N PRO A 10 1.22 0.94 7.57
CA PRO A 10 0.18 -0.07 7.31
C PRO A 10 0.32 -0.75 5.95
N GLY A 11 0.58 0.04 4.87
CA GLY A 11 0.75 -0.51 3.53
C GLY A 11 1.98 -1.40 3.38
N GLU A 12 3.09 -1.08 4.06
CA GLU A 12 4.31 -1.89 4.09
C GLU A 12 4.10 -3.16 4.93
N LEU A 13 3.38 -3.05 6.04
CA LEU A 13 3.03 -4.21 6.86
C LEU A 13 2.20 -5.23 6.08
N TRP A 14 1.17 -4.77 5.38
CA TRP A 14 0.27 -5.67 4.65
C TRP A 14 0.85 -6.14 3.32
N GLY A 15 1.41 -5.21 2.54
CA GLY A 15 1.90 -5.50 1.19
C GLY A 15 3.29 -6.10 1.13
N TRP A 16 4.16 -5.87 2.15
CA TRP A 16 5.55 -6.35 2.11
C TRP A 16 5.87 -7.31 3.24
N ALA A 17 5.59 -6.91 4.51
CA ALA A 17 5.98 -7.75 5.64
C ALA A 17 5.20 -9.05 5.70
N ARG A 18 3.90 -9.04 5.38
CA ARG A 18 3.06 -10.24 5.39
C ARG A 18 3.60 -11.36 4.48
N PRO A 19 3.86 -11.13 3.18
CA PRO A 19 4.39 -12.18 2.32
C PRO A 19 5.82 -12.62 2.71
N VAL A 20 6.67 -11.71 3.16
CA VAL A 20 8.02 -12.05 3.63
C VAL A 20 7.98 -12.90 4.89
N VAL A 21 7.16 -12.54 5.89
CA VAL A 21 6.97 -13.35 7.11
C VAL A 21 6.42 -14.73 6.79
N HIS A 22 5.44 -14.80 5.88
CA HIS A 22 4.87 -16.07 5.44
C HIS A 22 5.94 -16.98 4.85
N GLU A 23 6.76 -16.48 3.92
CA GLU A 23 7.78 -17.27 3.25
C GLU A 23 8.93 -17.65 4.20
N LEU A 24 9.40 -16.74 5.06
CA LEU A 24 10.39 -17.07 6.07
C LEU A 24 9.95 -18.21 7.01
N LYS A 25 8.69 -18.21 7.41
CA LYS A 25 8.12 -19.29 8.23
C LYS A 25 8.07 -20.62 7.48
N LYS A 26 7.72 -20.59 6.20
CA LYS A 26 7.71 -21.77 5.32
C LYS A 26 9.11 -22.37 5.17
N HIS A 27 10.16 -21.54 5.19
CA HIS A 27 11.56 -21.94 5.22
C HIS A 27 12.05 -22.37 6.62
N GLY A 28 11.19 -22.38 7.64
CA GLY A 28 11.51 -22.85 8.99
C GLY A 28 12.27 -21.84 9.85
N HIS A 29 12.23 -20.54 9.49
CA HIS A 29 12.88 -19.51 10.29
C HIS A 29 12.02 -19.04 11.46
N GLU A 30 12.67 -18.70 12.58
CA GLU A 30 12.05 -17.93 13.66
C GLU A 30 12.00 -16.45 13.25
N VAL A 31 10.79 -15.86 13.18
CA VAL A 31 10.60 -14.48 12.74
C VAL A 31 10.28 -13.57 13.94
N LEU A 32 11.07 -12.51 14.09
CA LEU A 32 10.77 -11.37 14.96
C LEU A 32 10.34 -10.19 14.09
N LEU A 33 9.03 -9.94 14.01
CA LEU A 33 8.49 -8.78 13.33
C LEU A 33 8.50 -7.56 14.26
N TRP A 34 9.28 -6.55 13.91
CA TRP A 34 9.42 -5.32 14.67
C TRP A 34 8.68 -4.17 13.98
N LEU A 35 7.64 -3.67 14.66
CA LEU A 35 6.88 -2.52 14.20
C LEU A 35 7.55 -1.25 14.70
N LEU A 36 7.92 -0.36 13.78
CA LEU A 36 8.45 0.96 14.09
C LEU A 36 7.30 1.95 14.30
N GLU A 37 7.53 2.94 15.16
CA GLU A 37 6.60 4.04 15.30
C GLU A 37 6.43 4.77 13.95
N CYS A 38 5.20 4.97 13.54
CA CYS A 38 4.85 5.60 12.29
C CYS A 38 3.81 6.69 12.51
N PRO A 39 4.06 7.92 12.04
CA PRO A 39 3.05 8.98 12.11
C PRO A 39 1.82 8.71 11.23
N TYR A 40 1.87 7.63 10.45
CA TYR A 40 0.79 7.14 9.59
C TYR A 40 0.08 5.91 10.18
N ALA A 41 0.43 5.51 11.39
CA ALA A 41 -0.15 4.34 12.03
C ALA A 41 -1.67 4.48 12.16
N SER A 42 -2.37 3.35 12.01
CA SER A 42 -3.81 3.25 12.28
C SER A 42 -4.10 2.96 13.75
N GLY A 43 -3.06 2.56 14.51
CA GLY A 43 -3.17 2.06 15.88
C GLY A 43 -3.42 0.55 15.98
N ARG A 44 -3.75 -0.12 14.89
CA ARG A 44 -4.10 -1.56 14.82
C ARG A 44 -3.04 -2.44 14.16
N GLU A 45 -1.88 -1.88 13.81
CA GLU A 45 -0.81 -2.60 13.13
C GLU A 45 -0.35 -3.83 13.92
N ARG A 46 -0.30 -3.70 15.25
CA ARG A 46 0.11 -4.82 16.12
C ARG A 46 -0.90 -5.98 16.07
N ASP A 47 -2.19 -5.69 16.13
CA ASP A 47 -3.24 -6.71 16.10
C ASP A 47 -3.27 -7.44 14.76
N VAL A 48 -3.05 -6.69 13.67
CA VAL A 48 -2.94 -7.26 12.32
C VAL A 48 -1.66 -8.11 12.20
N ALA A 49 -0.52 -7.63 12.70
CA ALA A 49 0.75 -8.33 12.65
C ALA A 49 0.74 -9.65 13.45
N LEU A 50 0.04 -9.70 14.57
CA LEU A 50 -0.11 -10.93 15.38
C LEU A 50 -0.77 -12.08 14.58
N ARG A 51 -1.63 -11.75 13.61
CA ARG A 51 -2.27 -12.74 12.74
C ARG A 51 -1.29 -13.43 11.79
N PHE A 52 -0.08 -12.89 11.60
CA PHE A 52 0.95 -13.54 10.78
C PHE A 52 1.60 -14.75 11.48
N GLY A 53 1.28 -14.96 12.76
CA GLY A 53 1.75 -16.11 13.53
C GLY A 53 3.26 -16.12 13.75
N CYS A 54 3.85 -14.94 14.00
CA CYS A 54 5.25 -14.74 14.38
C CYS A 54 5.34 -13.90 15.66
N ARG A 55 6.55 -13.79 16.24
CA ARG A 55 6.77 -12.91 17.38
C ARG A 55 6.71 -11.45 16.90
N VAL A 56 5.83 -10.64 17.53
CA VAL A 56 5.65 -9.22 17.21
C VAL A 56 6.13 -8.34 18.34
N ALA A 57 6.95 -7.35 18.03
CA ALA A 57 7.44 -6.33 18.94
C ALA A 57 7.08 -4.92 18.45
N GLY A 58 6.85 -4.00 19.37
CA GLY A 58 6.43 -2.63 19.04
C GLY A 58 4.94 -2.49 18.65
N PRO A 59 4.53 -1.29 18.15
CA PRO A 59 5.38 -0.10 18.09
C PRO A 59 5.73 0.43 19.50
N TYR A 60 6.91 0.99 19.63
CA TYR A 60 7.38 1.58 20.88
C TYR A 60 7.85 3.02 20.63
N ASN A 61 7.81 3.86 21.67
CA ASN A 61 8.47 5.15 21.60
C ASN A 61 9.99 4.98 21.34
N PRO A 62 10.66 5.99 20.75
CA PRO A 62 12.06 5.86 20.31
C PRO A 62 13.02 5.42 21.41
N VAL A 63 12.85 5.89 22.66
CA VAL A 63 13.74 5.55 23.78
C VAL A 63 13.62 4.08 24.14
N TYR A 64 12.40 3.59 24.27
CA TYR A 64 12.15 2.19 24.60
C TYR A 64 12.55 1.27 23.43
N ALA A 65 12.27 1.69 22.19
CA ALA A 65 12.69 0.96 21.00
C ALA A 65 14.22 0.79 20.95
N PHE A 66 14.97 1.87 21.21
CA PHE A 66 16.44 1.83 21.25
C PHE A 66 16.97 0.82 22.28
N ASN A 67 16.48 0.88 23.51
CA ASN A 67 16.90 -0.02 24.59
C ASN A 67 16.52 -1.49 24.30
N SER A 68 15.35 -1.71 23.73
CA SER A 68 14.86 -3.07 23.45
C SER A 68 15.56 -3.69 22.25
N LEU A 69 15.74 -2.96 21.14
CA LEU A 69 16.47 -3.42 19.96
C LEU A 69 17.92 -3.78 20.27
N SER A 70 18.57 -3.02 21.17
CA SER A 70 19.95 -3.27 21.56
C SER A 70 20.14 -4.60 22.29
N LYS A 71 19.11 -5.16 22.89
CA LYS A 71 19.14 -6.43 23.64
C LYS A 71 18.78 -7.65 22.78
N GLU A 72 18.06 -7.46 21.69
CA GLU A 72 17.66 -8.56 20.81
C GLU A 72 18.86 -9.12 20.06
N LYS A 73 18.78 -10.43 19.77
CA LYS A 73 19.78 -11.14 18.95
C LYS A 73 19.05 -11.74 17.75
N VAL A 74 19.55 -11.46 16.56
CA VAL A 74 19.05 -11.98 15.29
C VAL A 74 20.24 -12.35 14.40
N ASP A 75 20.05 -13.33 13.53
CA ASP A 75 21.10 -13.78 12.60
C ASP A 75 21.17 -12.83 11.39
N CYS A 76 20.05 -12.26 10.98
CA CYS A 76 19.99 -11.19 9.97
C CYS A 76 18.77 -10.31 10.17
N VAL A 77 18.74 -9.16 9.49
CA VAL A 77 17.61 -8.22 9.50
C VAL A 77 17.15 -7.88 8.08
N ILE A 78 15.84 -7.88 7.88
CA ILE A 78 15.18 -7.41 6.66
C ILE A 78 14.44 -6.11 7.00
N GLN A 79 14.85 -5.00 6.37
CA GLN A 79 14.20 -3.70 6.50
C GLN A 79 13.20 -3.51 5.37
N LEU A 80 11.93 -3.41 5.71
CA LEU A 80 10.80 -3.25 4.80
C LEU A 80 10.11 -1.89 5.05
N GLY A 81 10.83 -0.81 4.85
CA GLY A 81 10.37 0.55 5.14
C GLY A 81 10.90 1.13 6.45
N GLY A 82 10.56 2.40 6.71
CA GLY A 82 11.08 3.16 7.83
C GLY A 82 12.55 3.58 7.70
N ASP A 83 13.11 4.14 8.77
CA ASP A 83 14.51 4.56 8.78
C ASP A 83 15.43 3.36 8.99
N VAL A 84 16.39 3.20 8.06
CA VAL A 84 17.44 2.15 8.09
C VAL A 84 18.29 2.17 9.36
N PHE A 85 18.32 3.29 10.08
CA PHE A 85 18.98 3.39 11.39
C PHE A 85 18.49 2.31 12.37
N TRP A 86 17.18 2.09 12.44
CA TRP A 86 16.61 1.10 13.35
C TRP A 86 16.97 -0.34 12.96
N GLY A 87 16.97 -0.64 11.66
CA GLY A 87 17.44 -1.94 11.16
C GLY A 87 18.89 -2.19 11.48
N LYS A 88 19.74 -1.17 11.34
CA LYS A 88 21.18 -1.28 11.70
C LYS A 88 21.39 -1.47 13.20
N LEU A 89 20.55 -0.84 14.02
CA LEU A 89 20.59 -1.01 15.48
C LEU A 89 20.24 -2.46 15.90
N LEU A 90 19.22 -3.06 15.29
CA LEU A 90 18.85 -4.45 15.51
C LEU A 90 19.92 -5.41 14.96
N ALA A 91 20.38 -5.17 13.74
CA ALA A 91 21.35 -6.04 13.07
C ALA A 91 22.70 -6.10 13.80
N LYS A 92 23.17 -4.96 14.35
CA LYS A 92 24.52 -4.85 14.96
C LYS A 92 25.62 -5.26 13.96
N LYS A 93 26.15 -6.49 14.13
CA LYS A 93 27.15 -7.11 13.25
C LYS A 93 26.53 -8.06 12.20
N SER A 94 25.27 -8.44 12.39
CA SER A 94 24.55 -9.32 11.47
C SER A 94 24.24 -8.61 10.15
N PRO A 95 24.05 -9.33 9.05
CA PRO A 95 23.66 -8.74 7.77
C PRO A 95 22.34 -7.97 7.85
N LEU A 96 22.30 -6.80 7.20
CA LEU A 96 21.11 -5.98 7.04
C LEU A 96 20.74 -5.95 5.57
N TYR A 97 19.55 -6.45 5.25
CA TYR A 97 18.94 -6.45 3.94
C TYR A 97 17.85 -5.39 3.88
N CYS A 98 17.70 -4.70 2.76
CA CYS A 98 16.69 -3.65 2.61
C CYS A 98 15.91 -3.86 1.32
N TYR A 99 14.58 -3.78 1.39
CA TYR A 99 13.71 -3.72 0.22
C TYR A 99 13.10 -2.33 0.10
N THR A 100 13.12 -1.74 -1.11
CA THR A 100 12.66 -0.36 -1.33
C THR A 100 12.20 -0.10 -2.75
N TYR A 101 11.27 0.86 -2.92
CA TYR A 101 10.82 1.39 -4.22
C TYR A 101 11.56 2.68 -4.64
N GLY A 102 12.76 2.92 -4.15
CA GLY A 102 13.55 4.10 -4.55
C GLY A 102 13.88 5.04 -3.41
N PHE A 103 13.58 4.66 -2.17
CA PHE A 103 14.06 5.41 -1.00
C PHE A 103 15.56 5.21 -0.82
N LYS A 104 16.34 6.30 -0.87
CA LYS A 104 17.83 6.22 -0.95
C LYS A 104 18.55 6.46 0.37
N SER A 105 17.87 6.98 1.39
CA SER A 105 18.51 7.36 2.65
C SER A 105 18.97 6.14 3.44
N GLY A 106 20.24 6.13 3.81
CA GLY A 106 20.84 5.09 4.66
C GLY A 106 21.17 3.77 3.98
N LEU A 107 20.89 3.59 2.68
CA LEU A 107 21.11 2.31 1.96
C LEU A 107 22.56 1.85 1.95
N GLY A 108 23.55 2.76 2.04
CA GLY A 108 24.96 2.41 2.17
C GLY A 108 25.32 1.66 3.45
N LYS A 109 24.39 1.56 4.41
CA LYS A 109 24.53 0.76 5.63
C LYS A 109 24.02 -0.68 5.47
N CYS A 110 23.35 -0.98 4.37
CA CYS A 110 22.79 -2.29 4.09
C CYS A 110 23.85 -3.20 3.46
N HIS A 111 23.80 -4.48 3.79
CA HIS A 111 24.62 -5.51 3.16
C HIS A 111 24.16 -5.72 1.71
N THR A 112 22.84 -5.75 1.50
CA THR A 112 22.24 -5.89 0.17
C THR A 112 20.94 -5.07 0.13
N VAL A 113 20.67 -4.48 -1.05
CA VAL A 113 19.43 -3.75 -1.31
C VAL A 113 18.66 -4.48 -2.41
N PHE A 114 17.38 -4.68 -2.17
CA PHE A 114 16.42 -5.26 -3.12
C PHE A 114 15.41 -4.22 -3.59
N THR A 115 14.91 -4.40 -4.79
CA THR A 115 13.87 -3.56 -5.37
C THR A 115 12.93 -4.37 -6.26
N ALA A 116 11.78 -3.76 -6.60
CA ALA A 116 10.74 -4.46 -7.36
C ALA A 116 11.03 -4.48 -8.87
N TYR A 117 11.52 -3.39 -9.45
CA TYR A 117 11.58 -3.19 -10.91
C TYR A 117 12.95 -2.67 -11.35
N GLU A 118 13.38 -3.04 -12.58
CA GLU A 118 14.64 -2.58 -13.18
C GLU A 118 14.72 -1.05 -13.23
N LYS A 119 13.62 -0.37 -13.48
CA LYS A 119 13.56 1.10 -13.44
C LYS A 119 13.97 1.68 -12.10
N MET A 120 13.61 1.03 -11.00
CA MET A 120 14.00 1.45 -9.64
C MET A 120 15.48 1.20 -9.37
N LYS A 121 16.05 0.12 -9.95
CA LYS A 121 17.48 -0.20 -9.87
C LYS A 121 18.36 0.90 -10.47
N LEU A 122 17.89 1.56 -11.53
CA LEU A 122 18.63 2.68 -12.15
C LEU A 122 18.84 3.84 -11.15
N GLU A 123 17.94 3.99 -10.18
CA GLU A 123 18.03 4.99 -9.14
C GLU A 123 18.86 4.55 -7.92
N ILE A 124 19.04 3.24 -7.72
CA ILE A 124 19.70 2.65 -6.55
C ILE A 124 20.84 1.77 -7.05
N LYS A 125 22.07 2.29 -7.02
CA LYS A 125 23.26 1.53 -7.42
C LYS A 125 23.38 0.25 -6.59
N ASN A 126 23.72 -0.86 -7.27
CA ASN A 126 23.93 -2.19 -6.68
C ASN A 126 22.69 -2.82 -6.03
N ALA A 127 21.47 -2.41 -6.42
CA ALA A 127 20.26 -3.11 -6.00
C ALA A 127 20.01 -4.36 -6.85
N PHE A 128 19.44 -5.38 -6.22
CA PHE A 128 18.96 -6.60 -6.89
C PHE A 128 17.46 -6.49 -7.14
N VAL A 129 17.03 -6.78 -8.35
CA VAL A 129 15.60 -6.84 -8.68
C VAL A 129 15.09 -8.23 -8.32
N ILE A 130 14.15 -8.29 -7.39
CA ILE A 130 13.54 -9.56 -6.95
C ILE A 130 12.06 -9.67 -7.35
N GLY A 131 11.43 -8.58 -7.78
CA GLY A 131 10.01 -8.49 -8.06
C GLY A 131 9.24 -7.75 -6.97
N ASP A 132 7.92 -7.67 -7.14
CA ASP A 132 7.05 -6.86 -6.28
C ASP A 132 6.37 -7.70 -5.19
N LEU A 133 6.70 -7.41 -3.94
CA LEU A 133 6.10 -8.06 -2.76
C LEU A 133 4.58 -7.84 -2.67
N VAL A 134 4.05 -6.75 -3.24
CA VAL A 134 2.60 -6.51 -3.30
C VAL A 134 1.89 -7.59 -4.15
N LYS A 135 2.53 -8.06 -5.22
CA LYS A 135 2.01 -9.18 -6.01
C LYS A 135 1.89 -10.46 -5.19
N ASP A 136 2.89 -10.74 -4.35
CA ASP A 136 2.86 -11.91 -3.47
C ASP A 136 1.78 -11.76 -2.38
N ALA A 137 1.59 -10.54 -1.86
CA ALA A 137 0.51 -10.26 -0.92
C ALA A 137 -0.88 -10.54 -1.51
N LEU A 138 -1.13 -10.18 -2.76
CA LEU A 138 -2.37 -10.50 -3.47
C LEU A 138 -2.57 -12.01 -3.66
N LYS A 139 -1.49 -12.76 -3.95
CA LYS A 139 -1.55 -14.22 -4.05
C LYS A 139 -1.94 -14.86 -2.70
N LEU A 140 -1.44 -14.34 -1.57
CA LEU A 140 -1.83 -14.79 -0.25
C LEU A 140 -3.32 -14.52 0.05
N ASP A 141 -3.90 -13.45 -0.50
CA ASP A 141 -5.33 -13.19 -0.36
C ASP A 141 -6.16 -14.30 -1.02
N LEU A 142 -5.73 -14.80 -2.17
CA LEU A 142 -6.42 -15.87 -2.89
C LEU A 142 -6.43 -17.21 -2.12
N GLY A 143 -5.48 -17.41 -1.21
CA GLY A 143 -5.44 -18.58 -0.31
C GLY A 143 -6.36 -18.48 0.91
N GLN A 144 -7.00 -17.33 1.15
CA GLN A 144 -7.94 -17.17 2.25
C GLN A 144 -9.28 -17.82 1.94
N GLU A 145 -9.97 -18.31 2.97
CA GLU A 145 -11.34 -18.79 2.82
C GLU A 145 -12.24 -17.64 2.35
N LYS A 146 -12.95 -17.90 1.25
CA LYS A 146 -13.92 -16.94 0.72
C LYS A 146 -15.19 -17.04 1.55
N HIS A 147 -15.66 -15.92 2.05
CA HIS A 147 -17.02 -15.80 2.58
C HIS A 147 -17.95 -15.33 1.45
N PRO A 148 -18.68 -16.24 0.78
CA PRO A 148 -19.53 -15.89 -0.36
C PRO A 148 -20.55 -14.81 -0.04
N GLU A 149 -21.01 -14.76 1.22
CA GLU A 149 -21.98 -13.77 1.71
C GLU A 149 -21.42 -12.33 1.68
N GLU A 150 -20.13 -12.14 1.93
CA GLU A 150 -19.51 -10.82 1.91
C GLU A 150 -19.36 -10.24 0.48
N LEU A 151 -19.29 -11.12 -0.53
CA LEU A 151 -19.29 -10.74 -1.94
C LEU A 151 -20.72 -10.61 -2.51
N GLY A 152 -21.73 -10.96 -1.73
CA GLY A 152 -23.12 -11.06 -2.13
C GLY A 152 -23.75 -9.77 -2.66
N VAL A 153 -23.16 -8.61 -2.35
CA VAL A 153 -23.67 -7.31 -2.82
C VAL A 153 -23.73 -7.22 -4.35
N TRP A 154 -22.80 -7.87 -5.03
CA TRP A 154 -22.73 -7.97 -6.49
C TRP A 154 -23.23 -9.31 -7.06
N SER A 155 -23.67 -10.23 -6.20
CA SER A 155 -24.33 -11.45 -6.66
C SER A 155 -25.63 -11.11 -7.38
N ASN A 156 -25.76 -11.57 -8.61
CA ASN A 156 -26.90 -11.25 -9.49
C ASN A 156 -27.07 -9.73 -9.80
N TYR A 157 -26.03 -8.92 -9.61
CA TYR A 157 -26.05 -7.51 -9.97
C TYR A 157 -25.55 -7.33 -11.40
N SER A 158 -26.40 -6.76 -12.27
CA SER A 158 -26.13 -6.54 -13.70
C SER A 158 -25.62 -5.12 -14.03
N GLY A 159 -25.56 -4.23 -13.03
CA GLY A 159 -25.05 -2.86 -13.18
C GLY A 159 -23.53 -2.74 -13.15
N ASN A 160 -23.04 -1.51 -13.28
CA ASN A 160 -21.61 -1.21 -13.20
C ASN A 160 -21.07 -1.45 -11.79
N ARG A 161 -20.03 -2.27 -11.66
CA ARG A 161 -19.39 -2.65 -10.39
C ARG A 161 -18.24 -1.69 -10.09
N VAL A 162 -18.55 -0.63 -9.36
CA VAL A 162 -17.53 0.34 -8.93
C VAL A 162 -17.12 0.09 -7.49
N MET A 163 -15.82 -0.08 -7.29
CA MET A 163 -15.20 -0.25 -5.97
C MET A 163 -14.48 1.01 -5.55
N PHE A 164 -14.61 1.38 -4.29
CA PHE A 164 -13.90 2.49 -3.67
C PHE A 164 -12.91 1.99 -2.63
N LEU A 165 -11.70 2.53 -2.64
CA LEU A 165 -10.66 2.27 -1.65
C LEU A 165 -10.42 3.54 -0.84
N PRO A 166 -10.92 3.61 0.40
CA PRO A 166 -10.96 4.86 1.16
C PRO A 166 -9.60 5.26 1.76
N GLY A 167 -8.57 4.42 1.57
CA GLY A 167 -7.23 4.61 2.13
C GLY A 167 -6.96 3.79 3.38
N SER A 168 -5.67 3.63 3.70
CA SER A 168 -5.23 2.79 4.83
C SER A 168 -5.25 3.49 6.20
N ARG A 169 -5.40 4.83 6.23
CA ARG A 169 -5.33 5.67 7.44
C ARG A 169 -6.70 6.17 7.83
N GLU A 170 -7.01 6.14 9.13
CA GLU A 170 -8.31 6.57 9.65
C GLU A 170 -8.67 8.01 9.27
N ASN A 171 -7.75 8.96 9.48
CA ASN A 171 -7.98 10.37 9.14
C ASN A 171 -8.21 10.61 7.64
N ILE A 172 -7.62 9.78 6.78
CA ILE A 172 -7.87 9.81 5.34
C ILE A 172 -9.23 9.17 5.03
N ARG A 173 -9.55 8.04 5.66
CA ARG A 173 -10.83 7.36 5.48
C ARG A 173 -12.01 8.26 5.88
N SER A 174 -11.90 8.97 7.02
CA SER A 174 -12.92 9.90 7.47
C SER A 174 -13.20 11.01 6.45
N LYS A 175 -12.18 11.53 5.76
CA LYS A 175 -12.36 12.51 4.67
C LYS A 175 -12.88 11.88 3.39
N SER A 176 -12.39 10.67 3.09
CA SER A 176 -12.85 9.91 1.92
C SER A 176 -14.33 9.56 2.02
N PHE A 177 -14.84 9.36 3.24
CA PHE A 177 -16.25 9.05 3.48
C PHE A 177 -17.17 10.07 2.81
N TYR A 178 -17.01 11.36 3.12
CA TYR A 178 -17.84 12.41 2.56
C TYR A 178 -17.68 12.52 1.04
N LEU A 179 -16.46 12.44 0.53
CA LEU A 179 -16.21 12.51 -0.89
C LEU A 179 -16.85 11.33 -1.64
N ILE A 180 -16.68 10.12 -1.13
CA ILE A 180 -17.24 8.90 -1.75
C ILE A 180 -18.77 8.94 -1.66
N GLN A 181 -19.34 9.34 -0.53
CA GLN A 181 -20.79 9.46 -0.35
C GLN A 181 -21.41 10.41 -1.39
N GLU A 182 -20.80 11.57 -1.63
CA GLU A 182 -21.29 12.52 -2.62
C GLU A 182 -21.11 11.98 -4.06
N ILE A 183 -20.00 11.32 -4.38
CA ILE A 183 -19.82 10.64 -5.67
C ILE A 183 -20.92 9.60 -5.89
N VAL A 184 -21.16 8.76 -4.88
CA VAL A 184 -22.17 7.68 -4.94
C VAL A 184 -23.58 8.25 -5.13
N LYS A 185 -23.94 9.35 -4.45
CA LYS A 185 -25.23 10.03 -4.67
C LYS A 185 -25.43 10.45 -6.12
N ILE A 186 -24.39 11.04 -6.74
CA ILE A 186 -24.44 11.45 -8.15
C ILE A 186 -24.61 10.22 -9.05
N LEU A 187 -23.85 9.16 -8.83
CA LEU A 187 -23.95 7.93 -9.62
C LEU A 187 -25.29 7.22 -9.46
N ILE A 188 -25.91 7.27 -8.27
CA ILE A 188 -27.28 6.76 -8.06
C ILE A 188 -28.30 7.58 -8.84
N GLN A 189 -28.17 8.91 -8.87
CA GLN A 189 -29.05 9.77 -9.65
C GLN A 189 -28.94 9.51 -11.15
N GLU A 190 -27.73 9.21 -11.63
CA GLU A 190 -27.46 8.97 -13.05
C GLU A 190 -27.83 7.54 -13.48
N TRP A 191 -27.58 6.52 -12.66
CA TRP A 191 -27.74 5.10 -13.04
C TRP A 191 -28.91 4.40 -12.34
N GLY A 192 -29.59 5.04 -11.39
CA GLY A 192 -30.69 4.47 -10.62
C GLY A 192 -30.22 3.40 -9.64
N ASN A 193 -30.22 2.14 -10.05
CA ASN A 193 -29.83 1.01 -9.19
C ASN A 193 -28.31 0.80 -9.17
N PHE A 194 -27.59 1.72 -8.53
CA PHE A 194 -26.14 1.59 -8.34
C PHE A 194 -25.79 0.99 -6.99
N LYS A 195 -24.93 -0.03 -7.00
CA LYS A 195 -24.44 -0.71 -5.78
C LYS A 195 -22.93 -0.52 -5.63
N PRO A 196 -22.48 0.51 -4.88
CA PRO A 196 -21.06 0.69 -4.60
C PRO A 196 -20.58 -0.42 -3.68
N VAL A 197 -19.27 -0.69 -3.72
CA VAL A 197 -18.56 -1.47 -2.72
C VAL A 197 -17.38 -0.64 -2.24
N VAL A 198 -17.16 -0.60 -0.94
CA VAL A 198 -15.99 0.05 -0.34
C VAL A 198 -15.10 -1.00 0.29
N LEU A 199 -13.90 -1.19 -0.27
CA LEU A 199 -12.93 -2.15 0.24
C LEU A 199 -12.07 -1.51 1.32
N PHE A 200 -12.25 -1.97 2.54
CA PHE A 200 -11.51 -1.53 3.71
C PHE A 200 -10.20 -2.28 3.90
N PRO A 201 -9.14 -1.59 4.35
CA PRO A 201 -7.92 -2.26 4.78
C PRO A 201 -8.15 -3.08 6.05
N PRO A 202 -7.32 -4.09 6.35
CA PRO A 202 -7.45 -4.93 7.54
C PRO A 202 -7.28 -4.17 8.87
N PHE A 203 -6.88 -2.91 8.80
CA PHE A 203 -6.65 -2.01 9.93
C PHE A 203 -7.89 -1.18 10.32
N ALA A 204 -8.98 -1.27 9.56
CA ALA A 204 -10.21 -0.52 9.84
C ALA A 204 -10.95 -1.09 11.06
N ASP A 205 -11.64 -0.22 11.77
CA ASP A 205 -12.46 -0.58 12.93
C ASP A 205 -13.84 -1.08 12.50
N ASP A 206 -14.46 -1.94 13.31
CA ASP A 206 -15.81 -2.42 13.05
C ASP A 206 -16.85 -1.29 13.15
N SER A 207 -16.62 -0.31 14.02
CA SER A 207 -17.46 0.89 14.10
C SER A 207 -17.40 1.74 12.84
N GLU A 208 -16.23 1.82 12.18
CA GLU A 208 -16.13 2.46 10.86
C GLU A 208 -16.98 1.72 9.83
N LEU A 209 -16.87 0.38 9.76
CA LEU A 209 -17.64 -0.41 8.82
C LEU A 209 -19.15 -0.22 9.02
N THR A 210 -19.60 -0.18 10.29
CA THR A 210 -21.01 0.07 10.63
C THR A 210 -21.48 1.42 10.06
N LEU A 211 -20.74 2.51 10.30
CA LEU A 211 -21.06 3.85 9.79
C LEU A 211 -21.20 3.87 8.24
N TRP A 212 -20.27 3.20 7.55
CA TRP A 212 -20.30 3.16 6.09
C TRP A 212 -21.44 2.28 5.56
N ASN A 213 -21.79 1.22 6.28
CA ASN A 213 -22.91 0.35 5.94
C ASN A 213 -24.25 1.08 6.11
N GLU A 214 -24.43 1.82 7.19
CA GLU A 214 -25.62 2.67 7.43
C GLU A 214 -25.81 3.74 6.32
N SER A 215 -24.71 4.09 5.66
CA SER A 215 -24.74 5.01 4.51
C SER A 215 -24.92 4.30 3.16
N ASN A 216 -25.27 3.02 3.13
CA ASN A 216 -25.45 2.19 1.93
C ASN A 216 -24.21 2.11 1.01
N LEU A 217 -23.01 2.17 1.60
CA LEU A 217 -21.75 2.12 0.87
C LEU A 217 -21.16 0.70 0.79
N ASN A 218 -21.82 -0.30 1.36
CA ASN A 218 -21.47 -1.73 1.33
C ASN A 218 -19.98 -1.98 1.63
N PRO A 219 -19.51 -1.69 2.86
CA PRO A 219 -18.12 -1.90 3.23
C PRO A 219 -17.76 -3.39 3.29
N LEU A 220 -16.60 -3.75 2.70
CA LEU A 220 -16.02 -5.08 2.77
C LEU A 220 -14.62 -5.02 3.37
N ARG A 221 -14.26 -6.00 4.20
CA ARG A 221 -12.91 -6.18 4.75
C ARG A 221 -12.35 -7.53 4.35
N LEU A 222 -12.06 -7.66 3.05
CA LEU A 222 -11.52 -8.87 2.42
C LEU A 222 -10.16 -8.59 1.77
N GLY A 223 -9.47 -9.64 1.36
CA GLY A 223 -8.24 -9.53 0.59
C GLY A 223 -8.47 -8.85 -0.78
N ALA A 224 -7.63 -7.87 -1.11
CA ALA A 224 -7.72 -7.14 -2.37
C ALA A 224 -7.64 -8.08 -3.59
N GLY A 225 -6.80 -9.13 -3.51
CA GLY A 225 -6.66 -10.14 -4.56
C GLY A 225 -7.96 -10.89 -4.89
N ILE A 226 -8.88 -11.00 -3.92
CA ILE A 226 -10.18 -11.66 -4.11
C ILE A 226 -11.20 -10.71 -4.76
N VAL A 227 -11.23 -9.46 -4.31
CA VAL A 227 -12.34 -8.53 -4.59
C VAL A 227 -12.07 -7.64 -5.80
N MET A 228 -10.83 -7.14 -5.98
CA MET A 228 -10.50 -6.24 -7.07
C MET A 228 -10.79 -6.79 -8.47
N PRO A 229 -10.53 -8.08 -8.79
CA PRO A 229 -10.84 -8.63 -10.10
C PRO A 229 -12.33 -8.64 -10.45
N GLN A 230 -13.21 -8.48 -9.45
CA GLN A 230 -14.66 -8.47 -9.65
C GLN A 230 -15.21 -7.08 -9.98
N ALA A 231 -14.42 -6.02 -9.77
CA ALA A 231 -14.82 -4.66 -10.09
C ALA A 231 -14.63 -4.37 -11.59
N ASP A 232 -15.55 -3.63 -12.17
CA ASP A 232 -15.40 -3.07 -13.50
C ASP A 232 -14.48 -1.85 -13.48
N TYR A 233 -14.52 -1.07 -12.39
CA TYR A 233 -13.73 0.12 -12.20
C TYR A 233 -13.43 0.38 -10.71
N ILE A 234 -12.21 0.82 -10.38
CA ILE A 234 -11.78 1.08 -9.01
C ILE A 234 -11.43 2.56 -8.83
N VAL A 235 -11.94 3.16 -7.76
CA VAL A 235 -11.60 4.53 -7.35
C VAL A 235 -10.73 4.47 -6.11
N THR A 236 -9.53 5.02 -6.18
CA THR A 236 -8.53 4.93 -5.10
C THR A 236 -7.77 6.23 -4.90
N GLN A 237 -6.89 6.24 -3.92
CA GLN A 237 -5.92 7.30 -3.66
C GLN A 237 -4.51 6.85 -4.05
N PRO A 238 -3.55 7.79 -4.23
CA PRO A 238 -2.15 7.43 -4.46
C PRO A 238 -1.60 6.57 -3.33
N GLY A 239 -0.95 5.46 -3.66
CA GLY A 239 -0.36 4.56 -2.69
C GLY A 239 -0.16 3.15 -3.25
N THR A 240 0.07 2.18 -2.34
CA THR A 240 0.25 0.76 -2.67
C THR A 240 -0.97 0.13 -3.34
N ASN A 241 -2.18 0.65 -3.07
CA ASN A 241 -3.40 0.21 -3.74
C ASN A 241 -3.31 0.30 -5.28
N THR A 242 -2.55 1.28 -5.83
CA THR A 242 -2.36 1.38 -7.27
C THR A 242 -1.46 0.28 -7.84
N LEU A 243 -0.59 -0.34 -7.01
CA LEU A 243 0.15 -1.56 -7.37
C LEU A 243 -0.76 -2.80 -7.30
N GLU A 244 -1.63 -2.86 -6.29
CA GLU A 244 -2.64 -3.91 -6.21
C GLU A 244 -3.53 -3.90 -7.46
N MET A 245 -3.99 -2.72 -7.91
CA MET A 245 -4.72 -2.54 -9.17
C MET A 245 -3.90 -2.99 -10.39
N MET A 246 -2.60 -2.68 -10.41
CA MET A 246 -1.71 -3.10 -11.50
C MET A 246 -1.62 -4.62 -11.58
N HIS A 247 -1.37 -5.29 -10.46
CA HIS A 247 -1.19 -6.73 -10.42
C HIS A 247 -2.50 -7.51 -10.61
N SER A 248 -3.64 -6.92 -10.29
CA SER A 248 -4.97 -7.50 -10.56
C SER A 248 -5.53 -7.13 -11.94
N GLY A 249 -4.83 -6.30 -12.71
CA GLY A 249 -5.31 -5.81 -14.00
C GLY A 249 -6.60 -4.96 -13.87
N SER A 250 -6.79 -4.24 -12.76
CA SER A 250 -8.02 -3.50 -12.47
C SER A 250 -7.91 -2.05 -12.92
N ALA A 251 -8.72 -1.65 -13.89
CA ALA A 251 -8.80 -0.26 -14.35
C ALA A 251 -9.39 0.65 -13.27
N GLY A 252 -9.04 1.94 -13.29
CA GLY A 252 -9.62 2.84 -12.30
C GLY A 252 -9.13 4.28 -12.36
N LEU A 253 -9.61 5.05 -11.37
CA LEU A 253 -9.36 6.46 -11.16
C LEU A 253 -8.61 6.69 -9.85
N VAL A 254 -7.53 7.46 -9.90
CA VAL A 254 -6.76 7.85 -8.73
C VAL A 254 -7.12 9.29 -8.35
N LEU A 255 -7.68 9.46 -7.15
CA LEU A 255 -8.06 10.75 -6.59
C LEU A 255 -6.98 11.26 -5.65
N ALA A 256 -6.40 12.42 -5.95
CA ALA A 256 -5.42 13.09 -5.11
C ALA A 256 -5.87 14.53 -4.76
N PRO A 257 -6.93 14.69 -3.94
CA PRO A 257 -7.45 16.00 -3.57
C PRO A 257 -6.43 16.79 -2.75
N THR A 258 -6.26 18.07 -3.04
CA THR A 258 -5.40 18.96 -2.23
C THR A 258 -5.87 19.09 -0.78
N SER A 259 -7.18 18.91 -0.52
CA SER A 259 -7.74 18.89 0.83
C SER A 259 -7.18 17.75 1.70
N PHE A 260 -6.71 16.64 1.09
CA PHE A 260 -6.11 15.52 1.82
C PHE A 260 -4.64 15.75 2.16
N LEU A 261 -3.98 16.72 1.54
CA LEU A 261 -2.56 17.02 1.80
C LEU A 261 -2.27 17.41 3.25
N LYS A 262 -3.23 18.03 3.92
CA LYS A 262 -3.12 18.41 5.34
C LYS A 262 -2.93 17.19 6.24
N GLU A 263 -3.43 16.04 5.83
CA GLU A 263 -3.36 14.77 6.55
C GLU A 263 -2.08 13.98 6.29
N ILE A 264 -1.31 14.34 5.26
CA ILE A 264 -0.04 13.67 4.96
C ILE A 264 1.04 14.23 5.89
N PRO A 265 1.54 13.46 6.87
CA PRO A 265 2.64 13.93 7.71
C PRO A 265 3.90 14.16 6.87
N VAL A 266 4.67 15.16 7.21
CA VAL A 266 5.99 15.39 6.63
C VAL A 266 7.02 14.69 7.50
N SER A 267 7.76 13.74 6.94
CA SER A 267 8.80 13.00 7.65
C SER A 267 10.13 13.78 7.73
N GLY A 268 10.98 13.43 8.70
CA GLY A 268 12.31 14.02 8.89
C GLY A 268 12.29 15.37 9.61
N ILE A 269 13.40 16.13 9.50
CA ILE A 269 13.57 17.44 10.15
C ILE A 269 12.47 18.43 9.74
N GLY A 270 11.96 18.36 8.50
CA GLY A 270 10.79 19.12 8.05
C GLY A 270 9.52 18.83 8.84
N GLY A 271 9.35 17.59 9.34
CA GLY A 271 8.23 17.22 10.19
C GLY A 271 8.24 17.87 11.57
N LEU A 272 9.42 18.10 12.13
CA LEU A 272 9.58 18.83 13.41
C LEU A 272 9.14 20.29 13.27
N ILE A 273 9.52 20.94 12.19
CA ILE A 273 9.15 22.34 11.91
C ILE A 273 7.64 22.49 11.69
N THR A 274 6.97 21.48 11.10
CA THR A 274 5.53 21.52 10.88
C THR A 274 4.69 21.32 12.15
N ARG A 275 5.32 20.95 13.27
CA ARG A 275 4.66 20.84 14.60
C ARG A 275 4.54 22.20 15.34
N ILE A 276 5.13 23.28 14.79
CA ILE A 276 5.02 24.62 15.39
C ILE A 276 3.58 25.12 15.19
N PRO A 277 2.86 25.49 16.26
CA PRO A 277 1.49 26.01 16.16
C PRO A 277 1.42 27.26 15.27
N LEU A 278 0.33 27.38 14.49
CA LEU A 278 0.00 28.51 13.60
C LEU A 278 0.86 28.69 12.34
N LEU A 279 2.18 28.49 12.38
CA LEU A 279 3.08 28.63 11.23
C LEU A 279 3.29 27.28 10.51
N GLY A 280 3.29 26.18 11.24
CA GLY A 280 3.61 24.85 10.72
C GLY A 280 2.60 24.36 9.68
N LEU A 281 1.30 24.61 9.85
CA LEU A 281 0.25 24.18 8.93
C LEU A 281 0.32 24.88 7.57
N LYS A 282 0.49 26.21 7.56
CA LYS A 282 0.62 26.98 6.30
C LYS A 282 1.92 26.64 5.55
N LEU A 283 3.02 26.47 6.29
CA LEU A 283 4.29 26.06 5.70
C LEU A 283 4.23 24.63 5.15
N LYS A 284 3.57 23.72 5.85
CA LYS A 284 3.33 22.34 5.40
C LYS A 284 2.52 22.33 4.10
N GLU A 285 1.43 23.07 4.05
CA GLU A 285 0.58 23.16 2.86
C GLU A 285 1.37 23.77 1.68
N TYR A 286 2.12 24.83 1.90
CA TYR A 286 2.98 25.43 0.88
C TYR A 286 4.06 24.47 0.37
N VAL A 287 4.77 23.78 1.27
CA VAL A 287 5.80 22.80 0.89
C VAL A 287 5.19 21.61 0.13
N LEU A 288 4.03 21.13 0.56
CA LEU A 288 3.34 20.03 -0.11
C LEU A 288 2.77 20.45 -1.48
N ARG A 289 2.14 21.63 -1.59
CA ARG A 289 1.70 22.19 -2.88
C ARG A 289 2.88 22.40 -3.83
N ARG A 290 4.02 22.90 -3.34
CA ARG A 290 5.24 23.07 -4.12
C ARG A 290 5.89 21.73 -4.49
N LYS A 291 5.80 20.72 -3.64
CA LYS A 291 6.21 19.34 -4.00
C LYS A 291 5.29 18.74 -5.06
N LEU A 292 3.98 18.90 -4.94
CA LEU A 292 3.02 18.45 -5.94
C LEU A 292 3.15 19.19 -7.28
N SER A 293 3.30 20.52 -7.26
CA SER A 293 3.54 21.28 -8.49
C SER A 293 4.90 20.97 -9.14
N ARG A 294 5.87 20.48 -8.36
CA ARG A 294 7.17 19.99 -8.85
C ARG A 294 7.16 18.50 -9.21
N LEU A 295 6.14 17.75 -8.80
CA LEU A 295 5.89 16.43 -9.35
C LEU A 295 5.44 16.62 -10.81
N LYS A 296 6.42 16.95 -11.68
CA LYS A 296 6.28 16.78 -13.12
C LYS A 296 6.15 15.29 -13.40
N GLY A 297 4.99 14.70 -13.08
CA GLY A 297 4.83 13.27 -13.20
C GLY A 297 3.55 12.76 -12.56
N TYR A 298 3.32 11.53 -12.78
CA TYR A 298 2.18 10.78 -12.33
C TYR A 298 2.20 10.51 -10.82
N VAL A 299 1.01 10.41 -10.20
CA VAL A 299 0.86 10.11 -8.77
C VAL A 299 0.70 8.62 -8.49
N SER A 300 0.15 7.85 -9.44
CA SER A 300 0.01 6.40 -9.33
C SER A 300 1.27 5.64 -9.75
N TRP A 301 1.51 4.49 -9.15
CA TRP A 301 2.66 3.66 -9.48
C TRP A 301 2.63 3.14 -10.92
N PRO A 302 1.51 2.63 -11.47
CA PRO A 302 1.47 2.17 -12.87
C PRO A 302 1.86 3.26 -13.87
N ASN A 303 1.31 4.49 -13.69
CA ASN A 303 1.64 5.62 -14.56
C ASN A 303 3.12 6.03 -14.44
N ARG A 304 3.68 6.00 -13.24
CA ARG A 304 5.10 6.28 -12.99
C ARG A 304 6.01 5.21 -13.59
N LEU A 305 5.67 3.93 -13.43
CA LEU A 305 6.44 2.82 -14.00
C LEU A 305 6.37 2.81 -15.53
N GLY A 306 5.19 2.97 -16.10
CA GLY A 306 4.98 3.03 -17.55
C GLY A 306 5.42 4.35 -18.19
N ASN A 307 5.68 5.39 -17.38
CA ASN A 307 5.93 6.76 -17.83
C ASN A 307 4.86 7.28 -18.82
N THR A 308 3.62 6.87 -18.60
CA THR A 308 2.46 7.21 -19.42
C THR A 308 1.19 7.18 -18.59
N SER A 309 0.14 7.86 -19.04
CA SER A 309 -1.18 7.81 -18.39
C SER A 309 -1.85 6.48 -18.74
N ILE A 310 -1.88 5.56 -17.78
CA ILE A 310 -2.58 4.27 -17.86
C ILE A 310 -3.85 4.36 -17.04
N LEU A 311 -3.72 4.65 -15.73
CA LEU A 311 -4.85 4.98 -14.87
C LEU A 311 -5.21 6.45 -15.02
N ASP A 312 -6.49 6.77 -15.00
CA ASP A 312 -6.94 8.15 -14.91
C ASP A 312 -6.54 8.74 -13.53
N GLU A 313 -6.10 10.01 -13.51
CA GLU A 313 -5.70 10.69 -12.28
C GLU A 313 -6.41 12.05 -12.19
N LEU A 314 -7.07 12.32 -11.06
CA LEU A 314 -7.59 13.63 -10.70
C LEU A 314 -6.78 14.19 -9.53
N VAL A 315 -6.00 15.23 -9.82
CA VAL A 315 -5.07 15.83 -8.85
C VAL A 315 -5.43 17.31 -8.68
N GLY A 316 -5.50 17.77 -7.44
CA GLY A 316 -5.79 19.18 -7.17
C GLY A 316 -7.12 19.39 -6.47
N ASP A 317 -7.91 20.35 -6.94
CA ASP A 317 -9.28 20.57 -6.49
C ASP A 317 -10.20 19.55 -7.16
N VAL A 318 -10.49 18.48 -6.44
CA VAL A 318 -11.31 17.36 -6.94
C VAL A 318 -12.73 17.55 -6.42
N SER A 319 -13.67 17.80 -7.33
CA SER A 319 -15.09 17.80 -7.00
C SER A 319 -15.71 16.40 -7.11
N PRO A 320 -16.76 16.08 -6.33
CA PRO A 320 -17.51 14.83 -6.50
C PRO A 320 -18.08 14.67 -7.93
N GLY A 321 -18.53 15.77 -8.54
CA GLY A 321 -19.06 15.76 -9.90
C GLY A 321 -18.01 15.42 -10.96
N ASP A 322 -16.78 15.96 -10.84
CA ASP A 322 -15.69 15.60 -11.76
C ASP A 322 -15.30 14.13 -11.64
N ALA A 323 -15.28 13.61 -10.41
CA ALA A 323 -14.99 12.20 -10.18
C ALA A 323 -16.10 11.30 -10.76
N ALA A 324 -17.37 11.60 -10.49
CA ALA A 324 -18.52 10.85 -11.05
C ALA A 324 -18.51 10.87 -12.58
N ARG A 325 -18.33 12.04 -13.20
CA ARG A 325 -18.21 12.17 -14.65
C ARG A 325 -17.08 11.32 -15.24
N LYS A 326 -15.89 11.32 -14.61
CA LYS A 326 -14.76 10.46 -15.04
C LYS A 326 -15.08 8.98 -14.94
N ILE A 327 -15.78 8.55 -13.89
CA ILE A 327 -16.21 7.17 -13.72
C ILE A 327 -17.18 6.78 -14.85
N THR A 328 -18.19 7.60 -15.12
CA THR A 328 -19.19 7.36 -16.17
C THR A 328 -18.57 7.32 -17.57
N GLU A 329 -17.69 8.29 -17.88
CA GLU A 329 -16.93 8.33 -19.14
C GLU A 329 -16.11 7.04 -19.34
N ALA A 330 -15.41 6.59 -18.30
CA ALA A 330 -14.58 5.39 -18.38
C ALA A 330 -15.40 4.11 -18.58
N LEU A 331 -16.51 3.97 -17.87
CA LEU A 331 -17.38 2.78 -17.95
C LEU A 331 -18.19 2.70 -19.24
N SER A 332 -18.39 3.84 -19.93
CA SER A 332 -19.04 3.86 -21.25
C SER A 332 -18.14 3.33 -22.38
N ASP A 333 -16.82 3.30 -22.18
CA ASP A 333 -15.84 2.84 -23.18
C ASP A 333 -15.17 1.51 -22.75
N LYS A 334 -15.83 0.40 -23.06
CA LYS A 334 -15.33 -0.95 -22.75
C LYS A 334 -13.99 -1.25 -23.46
N GLY A 335 -13.76 -0.67 -24.64
CA GLY A 335 -12.50 -0.84 -25.37
C GLY A 335 -11.33 -0.18 -24.64
N LYS A 336 -11.54 1.05 -24.16
CA LYS A 336 -10.54 1.75 -23.32
C LYS A 336 -10.25 0.98 -22.03
N LEU A 337 -11.28 0.45 -21.35
CA LEU A 337 -11.09 -0.36 -20.14
C LEU A 337 -10.25 -1.62 -20.40
N ALA A 338 -10.54 -2.34 -21.48
CA ALA A 338 -9.78 -3.53 -21.87
C ALA A 338 -8.32 -3.18 -22.16
N LEU A 339 -8.05 -2.08 -22.85
CA LEU A 339 -6.69 -1.60 -23.09
C LEU A 339 -5.94 -1.22 -21.79
N ILE A 340 -6.61 -0.56 -20.85
CA ILE A 340 -6.04 -0.24 -19.54
C ILE A 340 -5.66 -1.52 -18.81
N LYS A 341 -6.56 -2.51 -18.74
CA LYS A 341 -6.32 -3.81 -18.12
C LYS A 341 -5.12 -4.52 -18.72
N SER A 342 -5.01 -4.58 -20.03
CA SER A 342 -3.84 -5.15 -20.73
C SER A 342 -2.54 -4.46 -20.33
N LYS A 343 -2.49 -3.13 -20.41
CA LYS A 343 -1.30 -2.35 -20.03
C LYS A 343 -0.88 -2.55 -18.57
N LEU A 344 -1.83 -2.69 -17.65
CA LEU A 344 -1.54 -2.95 -16.24
C LEU A 344 -0.92 -4.33 -16.06
N LEU A 345 -1.47 -5.37 -16.71
CA LEU A 345 -0.94 -6.73 -16.68
C LEU A 345 0.45 -6.82 -17.33
N ASP A 346 0.66 -6.12 -18.44
CA ASP A 346 1.97 -6.05 -19.11
C ASP A 346 3.03 -5.44 -18.16
N LEU A 347 2.68 -4.38 -17.43
CA LEU A 347 3.56 -3.80 -16.40
C LEU A 347 3.80 -4.76 -15.24
N SER A 348 2.76 -5.48 -14.82
CA SER A 348 2.85 -6.45 -13.72
C SER A 348 3.85 -7.57 -14.00
N THR A 349 4.09 -7.90 -15.25
CA THR A 349 5.06 -8.93 -15.68
C THR A 349 6.45 -8.39 -15.94
N GLN A 350 6.63 -7.07 -16.07
CA GLN A 350 7.94 -6.44 -16.25
C GLN A 350 8.83 -6.64 -15.02
N GLY A 351 9.97 -7.31 -15.22
CA GLY A 351 10.92 -7.63 -14.15
C GLY A 351 10.85 -9.08 -13.63
N GLU A 352 9.91 -9.86 -14.12
CA GLU A 352 9.85 -11.29 -13.83
C GLU A 352 10.65 -12.07 -14.89
N HIS A 353 11.90 -12.43 -14.58
CA HIS A 353 12.73 -13.28 -15.46
C HIS A 353 12.30 -14.75 -15.44
N SER A 354 11.43 -15.16 -14.51
CA SER A 354 10.73 -16.45 -14.52
C SER A 354 9.45 -16.31 -13.67
N GLU A 355 8.31 -16.74 -14.21
CA GLU A 355 7.00 -16.70 -13.55
C GLU A 355 6.87 -17.62 -12.33
N SER A 356 7.85 -18.50 -12.09
CA SER A 356 7.74 -19.58 -11.11
C SER A 356 8.12 -19.22 -9.68
N VAL A 357 8.95 -18.19 -9.46
CA VAL A 357 9.49 -17.85 -8.13
C VAL A 357 9.04 -16.46 -7.69
N SER A 358 8.36 -16.38 -6.55
CA SER A 358 7.84 -15.13 -6.00
C SER A 358 8.95 -14.19 -5.50
N ALA A 359 8.64 -12.89 -5.32
CA ALA A 359 9.60 -11.91 -4.80
C ALA A 359 10.05 -12.27 -3.37
N SER A 360 9.10 -12.67 -2.52
CA SER A 360 9.38 -13.11 -1.15
C SER A 360 10.23 -14.36 -1.11
N GLU A 361 10.00 -15.33 -1.99
CA GLU A 361 10.81 -16.55 -2.12
C GLU A 361 12.23 -16.25 -2.62
N LYS A 362 12.39 -15.36 -3.63
CA LYS A 362 13.72 -14.91 -4.08
C LYS A 362 14.51 -14.25 -2.95
N LEU A 363 13.84 -13.43 -2.13
CA LEU A 363 14.43 -12.78 -0.97
C LEU A 363 14.88 -13.80 0.07
N CYS A 364 14.02 -14.77 0.42
CA CYS A 364 14.33 -15.82 1.38
C CYS A 364 15.49 -16.72 0.88
N ASN A 365 15.43 -17.17 -0.36
CA ASN A 365 16.50 -17.97 -0.98
C ASN A 365 17.87 -17.24 -1.00
N PHE A 366 17.86 -15.91 -1.20
CA PHE A 366 19.09 -15.11 -1.13
C PHE A 366 19.64 -15.09 0.29
N ILE A 367 18.80 -14.93 1.30
CA ILE A 367 19.17 -14.89 2.71
C ILE A 367 19.73 -16.26 3.13
N ASP A 368 19.10 -17.35 2.76
CA ASP A 368 19.53 -18.71 3.08
C ASP A 368 20.93 -19.02 2.52
N LYS A 369 21.17 -18.60 1.27
CA LYS A 369 22.51 -18.78 0.63
C LYS A 369 23.60 -17.89 1.25
N SER A 370 23.21 -16.72 1.76
CA SER A 370 24.16 -15.75 2.32
C SER A 370 24.46 -15.98 3.79
N ASN A 371 23.68 -16.81 4.48
CA ASN A 371 23.82 -17.14 5.91
C ASN A 371 23.62 -18.66 6.10
N PRO A 372 24.56 -19.51 5.60
CA PRO A 372 24.46 -20.96 5.65
C PRO A 372 24.52 -21.54 7.08
#